data_592330429a0a11d0af68d6e45eba9484
#
_entry.id   592330429a0a11d0af68d6e45eba9484
#
_cell.length_a   1.000
_cell.length_b   1.000
_cell.length_c   1.000
_cell.angle_alpha   90.00
_cell.angle_beta   90.00
_cell.angle_gamma   90.00
#
_symmetry.space_group_name_H-M   'P 1'
#
loop_
_entity.id
_entity.type
_entity.pdbx_description
1 polymer ?
#
loop_
_entity_poly.entity_id
_entity_poly.type
_entity_poly.pdbx_seq_one_letter_code
_entity_poly.pdbx_strand_id
1 'polypeptide(L)'
;MSQTLPLAGVKIIDFTHVQAGPACTQLLAWFGADVIKVERPGSGDVTRSQLRDIPGKDALYFTMLNSNKRSLTLDTKTAEGKEVLEKLIKESDVMLSLIHISEPTRLLSI
;
A
#
# COMPACT_ATOMS: atom_id res chain seq x y z
N MET A 1 -24.56 -13.89 -9.57
CA MET A 1 -24.01 -13.41 -10.84
C MET A 1 -22.77 -12.59 -10.57
N SER A 2 -21.65 -12.98 -11.12
CA SER A 2 -20.43 -12.24 -10.94
C SER A 2 -20.33 -11.12 -11.99
N GLN A 3 -19.93 -9.97 -11.55
CA GLN A 3 -19.67 -8.86 -12.44
C GLN A 3 -18.18 -8.59 -12.46
N THR A 4 -17.65 -8.34 -13.66
CA THR A 4 -16.26 -7.95 -13.79
C THR A 4 -16.15 -6.46 -13.46
N LEU A 5 -15.38 -6.13 -12.47
CA LEU A 5 -15.12 -4.75 -12.12
C LEU A 5 -14.11 -4.13 -13.08
N PRO A 6 -14.13 -2.81 -13.26
CA PRO A 6 -13.26 -2.13 -14.25
C PRO A 6 -11.79 -2.44 -14.12
N LEU A 7 -11.28 -2.60 -12.89
CA LEU A 7 -9.87 -2.85 -12.66
C LEU A 7 -9.57 -4.29 -12.24
N ALA A 8 -10.48 -5.22 -12.52
CA ALA A 8 -10.24 -6.64 -12.25
C ALA A 8 -8.96 -7.09 -12.94
N GLY A 9 -8.08 -7.76 -12.19
CA GLY A 9 -6.81 -8.24 -12.72
C GLY A 9 -5.65 -7.25 -12.61
N VAL A 10 -5.91 -6.00 -12.27
CA VAL A 10 -4.85 -5.01 -12.06
C VAL A 10 -4.26 -5.19 -10.67
N LYS A 11 -2.93 -5.26 -10.58
CA LYS A 11 -2.20 -5.42 -9.33
C LYS A 11 -1.43 -4.15 -9.00
N ILE A 12 -1.64 -3.64 -7.81
CA ILE A 12 -1.06 -2.38 -7.35
C ILE A 12 -0.24 -2.61 -6.08
N ILE A 13 0.99 -2.10 -6.08
CA ILE A 13 1.79 -2.02 -4.86
C ILE A 13 1.64 -0.59 -4.31
N ASP A 14 1.21 -0.52 -3.06
CA ASP A 14 0.89 0.74 -2.40
C ASP A 14 1.90 1.01 -1.29
N PHE A 15 2.78 1.99 -1.49
CA PHE A 15 3.72 2.47 -0.48
C PHE A 15 3.23 3.73 0.22
N THR A 16 1.99 4.13 -0.01
CA THR A 16 1.49 5.40 0.51
C THR A 16 1.09 5.30 1.96
N HIS A 17 1.13 6.43 2.63
CA HIS A 17 0.78 6.56 4.04
C HIS A 17 -0.14 7.76 4.22
N VAL A 18 -0.82 7.80 5.32
CA VAL A 18 -1.70 8.85 5.81
C VAL A 18 -3.00 8.91 5.01
N GLN A 19 -3.19 9.86 4.13
CA GLN A 19 -4.52 10.10 3.58
C GLN A 19 -4.60 10.10 2.05
N ALA A 20 -3.88 10.98 1.38
CA ALA A 20 -4.07 11.17 -0.06
C ALA A 20 -3.80 9.91 -0.87
N GLY A 21 -2.64 9.29 -0.66
CA GLY A 21 -2.29 8.06 -1.34
C GLY A 21 -3.20 6.89 -0.98
N PRO A 22 -3.40 6.62 0.31
CA PRO A 22 -4.32 5.56 0.72
C PRO A 22 -5.74 5.74 0.20
N ALA A 23 -6.27 6.97 0.15
CA ALA A 23 -7.59 7.21 -0.43
C ALA A 23 -7.62 6.86 -1.92
N CYS A 24 -6.56 7.21 -2.63
CA CYS A 24 -6.44 6.88 -4.06
C CYS A 24 -6.45 5.37 -4.28
N THR A 25 -5.59 4.65 -3.57
CA THR A 25 -5.50 3.19 -3.76
C THR A 25 -6.73 2.47 -3.26
N GLN A 26 -7.38 2.99 -2.22
CA GLN A 26 -8.64 2.44 -1.76
C GLN A 26 -9.71 2.53 -2.85
N LEU A 27 -9.79 3.68 -3.52
CA LEU A 27 -10.73 3.87 -4.60
C LEU A 27 -10.46 2.89 -5.74
N LEU A 28 -9.19 2.71 -6.10
CA LEU A 28 -8.81 1.75 -7.14
C LEU A 28 -9.17 0.32 -6.74
N ALA A 29 -9.00 -0.02 -5.46
CA ALA A 29 -9.38 -1.34 -4.97
C ALA A 29 -10.89 -1.56 -5.05
N TRP A 30 -11.67 -0.53 -4.78
CA TRP A 30 -13.13 -0.63 -4.95
C TRP A 30 -13.52 -0.87 -6.39
N PHE A 31 -12.72 -0.44 -7.35
CA PHE A 31 -12.96 -0.71 -8.75
C PHE A 31 -12.40 -2.07 -9.20
N GLY A 32 -11.89 -2.87 -8.29
CA GLY A 32 -11.49 -4.24 -8.56
C GLY A 32 -10.00 -4.52 -8.53
N ALA A 33 -9.14 -3.51 -8.36
CA ALA A 33 -7.71 -3.74 -8.29
C ALA A 33 -7.33 -4.52 -7.03
N ASP A 34 -6.31 -5.37 -7.17
CA ASP A 34 -5.71 -6.08 -6.04
C ASP A 34 -4.59 -5.19 -5.50
N VAL A 35 -4.84 -4.56 -4.35
CA VAL A 35 -3.91 -3.62 -3.76
C VAL A 35 -3.19 -4.26 -2.57
N ILE A 36 -1.86 -4.27 -2.63
CA ILE A 36 -1.01 -4.70 -1.53
C ILE A 36 -0.36 -3.47 -0.93
N LYS A 37 -0.72 -3.17 0.31
CA LYS A 37 -0.13 -2.07 1.06
C LYS A 37 1.13 -2.56 1.75
N VAL A 38 2.26 -1.97 1.39
CA VAL A 38 3.55 -2.32 1.98
C VAL A 38 3.81 -1.39 3.15
N GLU A 39 4.03 -1.96 4.32
CA GLU A 39 4.23 -1.22 5.55
C GLU A 39 5.55 -1.64 6.20
N ARG A 40 6.20 -0.69 6.89
CA ARG A 40 7.42 -1.02 7.62
C ARG A 40 7.09 -1.86 8.85
N PRO A 41 8.02 -2.74 9.25
CA PRO A 41 7.83 -3.54 10.47
C PRO A 41 7.67 -2.68 11.71
N GLY A 42 6.86 -3.13 12.63
CA GLY A 42 6.67 -2.51 13.93
C GLY A 42 5.64 -1.39 13.96
N SER A 43 5.83 -0.36 13.16
CA SER A 43 4.98 0.82 13.20
C SER A 43 3.88 0.85 12.14
N GLY A 44 4.17 0.36 10.93
CA GLY A 44 3.23 0.44 9.84
C GLY A 44 2.90 1.87 9.45
N ASP A 45 1.71 2.05 8.90
CA ASP A 45 1.19 3.37 8.58
C ASP A 45 0.90 4.13 9.87
N VAL A 46 1.33 5.37 9.94
CA VAL A 46 1.17 6.19 11.13
C VAL A 46 -0.31 6.37 11.52
N THR A 47 -1.21 6.29 10.56
CA THR A 47 -2.65 6.42 10.84
C THR A 47 -3.22 5.28 11.67
N ARG A 48 -2.50 4.17 11.80
CA ARG A 48 -2.93 3.08 12.69
C ARG A 48 -3.03 3.56 14.14
N SER A 49 -2.20 4.53 14.53
CA SER A 49 -2.19 5.04 15.90
C SER A 49 -2.73 6.46 16.03
N GLN A 50 -2.91 7.18 14.94
CA GLN A 50 -3.42 8.55 14.99
C GLN A 50 -4.92 8.55 15.28
N LEU A 51 -5.34 9.42 16.21
CA LEU A 51 -6.74 9.55 16.62
C LEU A 51 -7.32 8.22 17.14
N ARG A 52 -6.49 7.44 17.79
CA ARG A 52 -6.92 6.14 18.32
C ARG A 52 -7.81 6.34 19.53
N ASP A 53 -8.99 5.74 19.50
CA ASP A 53 -9.92 5.77 20.62
C ASP A 53 -9.72 4.62 21.59
N ILE A 54 -9.41 3.44 21.05
CA ILE A 54 -9.36 2.21 21.83
C ILE A 54 -7.93 1.71 21.86
N PRO A 55 -7.31 1.61 23.06
CA PRO A 55 -5.95 1.10 23.16
C PRO A 55 -5.85 -0.34 22.60
N GLY A 56 -4.77 -0.61 21.89
CA GLY A 56 -4.52 -1.92 21.32
C GLY A 56 -5.27 -2.23 20.04
N LYS A 57 -6.07 -1.30 19.54
CA LYS A 57 -6.77 -1.44 18.26
C LYS A 57 -6.28 -0.42 17.27
N ASP A 58 -6.37 -0.74 15.99
CA ASP A 58 -6.07 0.24 14.95
C ASP A 58 -7.10 1.37 14.97
N ALA A 59 -6.64 2.58 14.70
CA ALA A 59 -7.52 3.72 14.66
C ALA A 59 -8.48 3.64 13.48
N LEU A 60 -9.67 4.22 13.64
CA LEU A 60 -10.63 4.30 12.54
C LEU A 60 -10.06 5.06 11.35
N TYR A 61 -9.17 6.01 11.60
CA TYR A 61 -8.48 6.75 10.55
C TYR A 61 -7.78 5.79 9.58
N PHE A 62 -7.13 4.76 10.10
CA PHE A 62 -6.49 3.75 9.26
C PHE A 62 -7.52 2.87 8.55
N THR A 63 -8.49 2.37 9.28
CA THR A 63 -9.42 1.39 8.73
C THR A 63 -10.32 1.99 7.65
N MET A 64 -10.69 3.26 7.78
CA MET A 64 -11.56 3.88 6.78
C MET A 64 -10.86 4.10 5.44
N LEU A 65 -9.53 4.16 5.42
CA LEU A 65 -8.78 4.40 4.20
C LEU A 65 -8.14 3.14 3.61
N ASN A 66 -8.17 2.04 4.35
CA ASN A 66 -7.45 0.83 3.97
C ASN A 66 -8.27 -0.45 4.10
N SER A 67 -9.59 -0.34 4.14
CA SER A 67 -10.46 -1.47 4.47
C SER A 67 -10.46 -2.58 3.43
N ASN A 68 -10.03 -2.33 2.22
CA ASN A 68 -10.11 -3.28 1.11
C ASN A 68 -8.74 -3.62 0.52
N LYS A 69 -7.69 -3.43 1.28
CA LYS A 69 -6.33 -3.73 0.85
C LYS A 69 -5.77 -4.92 1.62
N ARG A 70 -4.83 -5.62 0.99
CA ARG A 70 -4.02 -6.61 1.71
C ARG A 70 -2.80 -5.89 2.27
N SER A 71 -2.36 -6.28 3.45
CA SER A 71 -1.21 -5.68 4.11
C SER A 71 -0.01 -6.61 4.04
N LEU A 72 1.13 -6.05 3.71
CA LEU A 72 2.40 -6.76 3.73
C LEU A 72 3.40 -5.94 4.54
N THR A 73 3.91 -6.54 5.61
CA THR A 73 4.99 -5.93 6.38
C THR A 73 6.31 -6.32 5.75
N LEU A 74 7.11 -5.35 5.36
CA LEU A 74 8.35 -5.59 4.65
C LEU A 74 9.38 -4.55 5.00
N ASP A 75 10.56 -5.00 5.42
CA ASP A 75 11.70 -4.11 5.64
C ASP A 75 12.49 -3.99 4.33
N THR A 76 12.25 -2.91 3.62
CA THR A 76 12.88 -2.67 2.32
C THR A 76 14.35 -2.26 2.42
N LYS A 77 14.87 -2.11 3.64
CA LYS A 77 16.29 -1.77 3.85
C LYS A 77 17.17 -3.01 3.90
N THR A 78 16.60 -4.18 4.11
CA THR A 78 17.37 -5.43 4.13
C THR A 78 17.52 -5.99 2.72
N ALA A 79 18.53 -6.85 2.54
CA ALA A 79 18.73 -7.52 1.25
C ALA A 79 17.55 -8.43 0.92
N GLU A 80 17.05 -9.16 1.92
CA GLU A 80 15.92 -10.05 1.75
C GLU A 80 14.65 -9.27 1.39
N GLY A 81 14.43 -8.13 2.06
CA GLY A 81 13.28 -7.29 1.79
C GLY A 81 13.31 -6.71 0.38
N LYS A 82 14.49 -6.29 -0.08
CA LYS A 82 14.63 -5.79 -1.45
C LYS A 82 14.35 -6.88 -2.48
N GLU A 83 14.76 -8.10 -2.20
CA GLU A 83 14.50 -9.22 -3.10
C GLU A 83 13.00 -9.50 -3.22
N VAL A 84 12.29 -9.48 -2.10
CA VAL A 84 10.84 -9.65 -2.11
C VAL A 84 10.17 -8.51 -2.88
N LEU A 85 10.63 -7.28 -2.64
CA LEU A 85 10.08 -6.11 -3.31
C LEU A 85 10.27 -6.19 -4.83
N GLU A 86 11.44 -6.62 -5.28
CA GLU A 86 11.69 -6.77 -6.72
C GLU A 86 10.73 -7.78 -7.36
N LYS A 87 10.48 -8.88 -6.68
CA LYS A 87 9.53 -9.88 -7.19
C LYS A 87 8.12 -9.32 -7.26
N LEU A 88 7.72 -8.55 -6.26
CA LEU A 88 6.40 -7.91 -6.27
C LEU A 88 6.27 -6.92 -7.40
N ILE A 89 7.29 -6.11 -7.63
CA ILE A 89 7.28 -5.11 -8.70
C ILE A 89 7.12 -5.79 -10.05
N LYS A 90 7.84 -6.89 -10.28
CA LYS A 90 7.76 -7.62 -11.54
C LYS A 90 6.37 -8.18 -11.81
N GLU A 91 5.64 -8.51 -10.77
CA GLU A 91 4.30 -9.10 -10.90
C GLU A 91 3.19 -8.07 -10.83
N SER A 92 3.51 -6.80 -10.65
CA SER A 92 2.53 -5.75 -10.46
C SER A 92 2.46 -4.84 -11.67
N ASP A 93 1.31 -4.20 -11.83
CA ASP A 93 1.07 -3.29 -12.94
C ASP A 93 1.36 -1.84 -12.57
N VAL A 94 1.16 -1.49 -11.29
CA VAL A 94 1.28 -0.11 -10.82
C VAL A 94 1.98 -0.11 -9.47
N MET A 95 2.85 0.86 -9.26
CA MET A 95 3.43 1.15 -7.96
C MET A 95 3.15 2.61 -7.62
N LEU A 96 2.54 2.84 -6.48
CA LEU A 96 2.23 4.19 -6.03
C LEU A 96 3.03 4.52 -4.78
N SER A 97 3.76 5.62 -4.82
CA SER A 97 4.54 6.10 -3.69
C SER A 97 4.54 7.62 -3.69
N LEU A 98 4.38 8.19 -2.51
CA LEU A 98 4.50 9.63 -2.34
C LEU A 98 5.81 10.03 -1.67
N ILE A 99 6.61 9.04 -1.27
CA ILE A 99 7.81 9.28 -0.49
C ILE A 99 8.96 9.79 -1.34
N HIS A 100 9.06 9.34 -2.58
CA HIS A 100 10.20 9.61 -3.46
C HIS A 100 9.82 10.40 -4.71
N ILE A 101 8.80 11.22 -4.60
CA ILE A 101 8.35 12.03 -5.73
C ILE A 101 9.45 12.91 -6.27
N SER A 102 10.31 13.41 -5.39
CA SER A 102 11.39 14.31 -5.75
C SER A 102 12.59 13.62 -6.37
N GLU A 103 12.60 12.31 -6.45
CA GLU A 103 13.75 11.54 -6.90
C GLU A 103 13.39 10.51 -7.96
N PRO A 104 12.84 10.94 -9.10
CA PRO A 104 12.40 9.98 -10.13
C PRO A 104 13.53 9.15 -10.69
N THR A 105 14.75 9.69 -10.74
CA THR A 105 15.88 8.92 -11.23
C THR A 105 16.23 7.76 -10.31
N ARG A 106 16.02 7.89 -9.03
CA ARG A 106 16.21 6.78 -8.11
C ARG A 106 15.21 5.67 -8.33
N LEU A 107 13.99 6.03 -8.66
CA LEU A 107 12.97 5.03 -8.94
C LEU A 107 13.35 4.17 -10.13
N LEU A 108 14.05 4.75 -11.10
CA LEU A 108 14.49 4.00 -12.26
C LEU A 108 15.63 3.05 -11.96
N SER A 109 16.35 3.25 -10.88
CA SER A 109 17.48 2.40 -10.50
C SER A 109 17.08 1.21 -9.63
N ILE A 110 15.84 1.12 -9.27
CA ILE A 110 15.35 0.02 -8.43
C ILE A 110 15.27 -1.33 -9.18
#